data_860e839c8293a33a397df392d11bbf21
#
_entry.id   860e839c8293a33a397df392d11bbf21
#
_cell.length_a   1.000
_cell.length_b   1.000
_cell.length_c   1.000
_cell.angle_alpha   90.00
_cell.angle_beta   90.00
_cell.angle_gamma   90.00
#
_symmetry.space_group_name_H-M   'P 1'
#
loop_
_entity.id
_entity.type
_entity.pdbx_description
1 polymer ?
#
loop_
_entity_poly.entity_id
_entity_poly.type
_entity_poly.pdbx_seq_one_letter_code
_entity_poly.pdbx_strand_id
1 'polypeptide(L)'
;MQHEIRYNINMKNSGFNGIILDIDGTIWNTTGIVAVAWNKAIEMSGLKAKKVNAQILQQEFGKTMDTIANDLWPELGKAEQSKLMSYCCTEEQIAIRENTFDITYPGVIETIKELSSSENFYIVSNCQNGYIELTMEKTGLLPFIKDYECFGRTGKSKAENIQILMARNGMTSAVYIGDTQ
;
A
#
# COMPACT_ATOMS: atom_id res chain seq x y z
N MET A 1 26.07 -22.01 -11.50
CA MET A 1 24.81 -22.70 -11.82
C MET A 1 23.81 -22.33 -10.73
N GLN A 2 22.96 -21.32 -11.01
CA GLN A 2 21.81 -21.01 -10.13
C GLN A 2 20.73 -22.03 -10.43
N HIS A 3 20.34 -22.82 -9.44
CA HIS A 3 19.19 -23.69 -9.54
C HIS A 3 17.93 -22.85 -9.47
N GLU A 4 17.31 -22.61 -10.62
CA GLU A 4 15.96 -22.09 -10.74
C GLU A 4 14.98 -23.15 -10.19
N ILE A 5 14.49 -22.93 -8.96
CA ILE A 5 13.43 -23.75 -8.40
C ILE A 5 12.11 -23.25 -9.00
N ARG A 6 11.64 -23.88 -10.06
CA ARG A 6 10.29 -23.62 -10.61
C ARG A 6 9.27 -24.40 -9.80
N TYR A 7 8.52 -23.69 -8.96
CA TYR A 7 7.32 -24.24 -8.36
C TYR A 7 6.20 -24.26 -9.40
N ASN A 8 5.86 -25.46 -9.90
CA ASN A 8 4.64 -25.67 -10.69
C ASN A 8 3.44 -25.66 -9.73
N ILE A 9 2.99 -24.48 -9.33
CA ILE A 9 1.76 -24.32 -8.53
C ILE A 9 0.58 -24.42 -9.51
N ASN A 10 -0.03 -25.59 -9.57
CA ASN A 10 -1.26 -25.80 -10.33
C ASN A 10 -2.44 -25.27 -9.49
N MET A 11 -2.68 -23.94 -9.54
CA MET A 11 -3.66 -23.24 -8.72
C MET A 11 -5.13 -23.47 -9.17
N LYS A 12 -5.36 -24.21 -10.26
CA LYS A 12 -6.72 -24.46 -10.80
C LYS A 12 -7.70 -25.13 -9.84
N ASN A 13 -7.27 -25.50 -8.62
CA ASN A 13 -8.10 -26.08 -7.56
C ASN A 13 -7.80 -25.48 -6.18
N SER A 14 -7.36 -24.23 -6.10
CA SER A 14 -7.00 -23.58 -4.83
C SER A 14 -8.17 -23.40 -3.86
N GLY A 15 -9.41 -23.50 -4.33
CA GLY A 15 -10.61 -23.34 -3.50
C GLY A 15 -10.94 -21.90 -3.11
N PHE A 16 -10.19 -20.90 -3.62
CA PHE A 16 -10.48 -19.48 -3.43
C PHE A 16 -10.76 -18.77 -4.76
N ASN A 17 -11.48 -17.64 -4.70
CA ASN A 17 -11.96 -16.91 -5.88
C ASN A 17 -11.07 -15.71 -6.24
N GLY A 18 -10.09 -15.36 -5.40
CA GLY A 18 -9.20 -14.23 -5.67
C GLY A 18 -8.06 -14.10 -4.67
N ILE A 19 -7.06 -13.35 -5.08
CA ILE A 19 -5.88 -12.99 -4.29
C ILE A 19 -5.97 -11.50 -4.00
N ILE A 20 -6.01 -11.14 -2.73
CA ILE A 20 -6.05 -9.75 -2.28
C ILE A 20 -4.66 -9.38 -1.76
N LEU A 21 -4.06 -8.34 -2.31
CA LEU A 21 -2.73 -7.87 -1.96
C LEU A 21 -2.81 -6.62 -1.08
N ASP A 22 -1.91 -6.50 -0.11
CA ASP A 22 -1.51 -5.22 0.46
C ASP A 22 -0.52 -4.52 -0.49
N ILE A 23 -0.15 -3.31 -0.18
CA ILE A 23 0.78 -2.51 -0.99
C ILE A 23 2.14 -2.39 -0.30
N ASP A 24 2.21 -1.58 0.76
CA ASP A 24 3.46 -1.26 1.43
C ASP A 24 3.97 -2.49 2.19
N GLY A 25 5.25 -2.82 1.98
CA GLY A 25 5.83 -4.05 2.52
C GLY A 25 5.51 -5.32 1.72
N THR A 26 4.61 -5.24 0.72
CA THR A 26 4.15 -6.39 -0.08
C THR A 26 4.46 -6.22 -1.57
N ILE A 27 3.97 -5.16 -2.19
CA ILE A 27 4.26 -4.87 -3.62
C ILE A 27 5.56 -4.09 -3.73
N TRP A 28 5.75 -3.09 -2.89
CA TRP A 28 6.91 -2.20 -2.93
C TRP A 28 7.35 -1.72 -1.55
N ASN A 29 8.51 -1.06 -1.51
CA ASN A 29 9.03 -0.38 -0.32
C ASN A 29 9.27 1.09 -0.62
N THR A 30 8.38 1.95 -0.16
CA THR A 30 8.42 3.39 -0.35
C THR A 30 9.06 4.14 0.82
N THR A 31 9.40 3.48 1.93
CA THR A 31 9.81 4.11 3.20
C THR A 31 10.92 5.14 3.04
N GLY A 32 11.91 4.89 2.18
CA GLY A 32 13.01 5.82 1.93
C GLY A 32 12.58 7.11 1.25
N ILE A 33 11.75 6.98 0.20
CA ILE A 33 11.23 8.12 -0.56
C ILE A 33 10.25 8.94 0.31
N VAL A 34 9.37 8.24 1.00
CA VAL A 34 8.35 8.85 1.87
C VAL A 34 9.00 9.58 3.05
N ALA A 35 10.07 9.06 3.64
CA ALA A 35 10.79 9.76 4.70
C ALA A 35 11.32 11.13 4.26
N VAL A 36 11.85 11.23 3.04
CA VAL A 36 12.32 12.50 2.47
C VAL A 36 11.13 13.45 2.22
N ALA A 37 10.06 12.94 1.61
CA ALA A 37 8.86 13.72 1.30
C ALA A 37 8.15 14.24 2.56
N TRP A 38 8.01 13.39 3.58
CA TRP A 38 7.36 13.80 4.84
C TRP A 38 8.20 14.81 5.62
N ASN A 39 9.53 14.70 5.61
CA ASN A 39 10.40 15.72 6.23
C ASN A 39 10.30 17.07 5.54
N LYS A 40 10.13 17.09 4.21
CA LYS A 40 9.82 18.31 3.45
C LYS A 40 8.45 18.88 3.85
N ALA A 41 7.44 18.02 3.98
CA ALA A 41 6.11 18.43 4.44
C ALA A 41 6.12 19.02 5.85
N ILE A 42 6.89 18.43 6.78
CA ILE A 42 7.10 18.96 8.13
C ILE A 42 7.67 20.39 8.07
N GLU A 43 8.73 20.60 7.29
CA GLU A 43 9.33 21.92 7.11
C GLU A 43 8.35 22.93 6.53
N MET A 44 7.60 22.56 5.50
CA MET A 44 6.59 23.40 4.86
C MET A 44 5.43 23.77 5.79
N SER A 45 5.06 22.86 6.70
CA SER A 45 3.94 23.06 7.63
C SER A 45 4.20 24.16 8.66
N GLY A 46 5.46 24.44 8.98
CA GLY A 46 5.90 25.32 10.05
C GLY A 46 5.61 24.78 11.47
N LEU A 47 5.11 23.54 11.58
CA LEU A 47 4.83 22.89 12.87
C LEU A 47 6.10 22.33 13.50
N LYS A 48 6.14 22.30 14.83
CA LYS A 48 7.23 21.65 15.59
C LYS A 48 7.00 20.16 15.68
N ALA A 49 7.20 19.45 14.58
CA ALA A 49 7.05 18.00 14.49
C ALA A 49 8.41 17.32 14.35
N LYS A 50 8.56 16.13 14.95
CA LYS A 50 9.77 15.32 14.81
C LYS A 50 9.92 14.83 13.37
N LYS A 51 11.16 14.89 12.85
CA LYS A 51 11.50 14.29 11.56
C LYS A 51 11.42 12.77 11.63
N VAL A 52 11.09 12.18 10.50
CA VAL A 52 10.99 10.73 10.32
C VAL A 52 12.14 10.19 9.46
N ASN A 53 12.38 8.90 9.53
CA ASN A 53 13.30 8.18 8.65
C ASN A 53 12.63 6.88 8.16
N ALA A 54 13.27 6.17 7.23
CA ALA A 54 12.73 4.94 6.66
C ALA A 54 12.43 3.87 7.71
N GLN A 55 13.28 3.75 8.74
CA GLN A 55 13.12 2.75 9.81
C GLN A 55 11.90 3.04 10.69
N ILE A 56 11.64 4.32 11.00
CA ILE A 56 10.44 4.76 11.73
C ILE A 56 9.20 4.46 10.88
N LEU A 57 9.21 4.85 9.61
CA LEU A 57 8.06 4.63 8.71
C LEU A 57 7.77 3.15 8.48
N GLN A 58 8.79 2.30 8.47
CA GLN A 58 8.60 0.85 8.35
C GLN A 58 7.80 0.27 9.53
N GLN A 59 7.85 0.88 10.72
CA GLN A 59 7.07 0.46 11.90
C GLN A 59 5.63 0.99 11.87
N GLU A 60 5.39 2.01 11.07
CA GLU A 60 4.11 2.69 10.98
C GLU A 60 3.26 2.23 9.78
N PHE A 61 3.89 1.82 8.70
CA PHE A 61 3.20 1.41 7.49
C PHE A 61 2.26 0.22 7.75
N GLY A 62 1.13 0.22 7.04
CA GLY A 62 0.03 -0.70 7.30
C GLY A 62 -1.02 -0.16 8.28
N LYS A 63 -0.71 0.87 9.08
CA LYS A 63 -1.68 1.59 9.90
C LYS A 63 -2.44 2.64 9.07
N THR A 64 -3.54 3.17 9.63
CA THR A 64 -4.23 4.32 9.01
C THR A 64 -3.47 5.62 9.24
N MET A 65 -3.64 6.61 8.37
CA MET A 65 -2.95 7.91 8.46
C MET A 65 -3.19 8.61 9.81
N ASP A 66 -4.39 8.50 10.37
CA ASP A 66 -4.73 9.08 11.68
C ASP A 66 -3.97 8.38 12.81
N THR A 67 -3.81 7.07 12.74
CA THR A 67 -3.02 6.29 13.70
C THR A 67 -1.54 6.69 13.61
N ILE A 68 -1.00 6.74 12.41
CA ILE A 68 0.40 7.15 12.17
C ILE A 68 0.65 8.57 12.72
N ALA A 69 -0.26 9.51 12.46
CA ALA A 69 -0.13 10.86 12.97
C ALA A 69 -0.11 10.92 14.51
N ASN A 70 -0.94 10.10 15.17
CA ASN A 70 -0.96 9.99 16.63
C ASN A 70 0.33 9.40 17.19
N ASP A 71 0.85 8.37 16.54
CA ASP A 71 2.05 7.65 16.99
C ASP A 71 3.31 8.51 16.81
N LEU A 72 3.41 9.21 15.68
CA LEU A 72 4.60 10.02 15.35
C LEU A 72 4.61 11.40 16.04
N TRP A 73 3.45 12.04 16.18
CA TRP A 73 3.34 13.41 16.68
C TRP A 73 2.25 13.57 17.74
N PRO A 74 2.34 12.82 18.85
CA PRO A 74 1.33 12.89 19.92
C PRO A 74 1.24 14.26 20.61
N GLU A 75 2.29 15.08 20.48
CA GLU A 75 2.34 16.44 21.00
C GLU A 75 1.50 17.46 20.21
N LEU A 76 1.14 17.13 18.96
CA LEU A 76 0.32 18.00 18.13
C LEU A 76 -1.17 17.79 18.41
N GLY A 77 -1.94 18.88 18.38
CA GLY A 77 -3.40 18.81 18.44
C GLY A 77 -3.98 18.13 17.18
N LYS A 78 -5.17 17.54 17.29
CA LYS A 78 -5.82 16.80 16.18
C LYS A 78 -5.89 17.59 14.87
N ALA A 79 -6.19 18.89 14.94
CA ALA A 79 -6.25 19.74 13.77
C ALA A 79 -4.87 19.93 13.11
N GLU A 80 -3.80 20.02 13.92
CA GLU A 80 -2.43 20.13 13.43
C GLU A 80 -1.94 18.82 12.84
N GLN A 81 -2.25 17.68 13.49
CA GLN A 81 -1.96 16.34 12.96
C GLN A 81 -2.61 16.13 11.59
N SER A 82 -3.91 16.45 11.46
CA SER A 82 -4.65 16.32 10.20
C SER A 82 -4.06 17.23 9.11
N LYS A 83 -3.72 18.49 9.46
CA LYS A 83 -3.08 19.42 8.53
C LYS A 83 -1.72 18.90 8.07
N LEU A 84 -0.86 18.46 9.00
CA LEU A 84 0.46 17.93 8.69
C LEU A 84 0.36 16.69 7.81
N MET A 85 -0.52 15.76 8.15
CA MET A 85 -0.73 14.54 7.38
C MET A 85 -1.21 14.84 5.96
N SER A 86 -2.06 15.85 5.76
CA SER A 86 -2.45 16.29 4.41
C SER A 86 -1.26 16.74 3.58
N TYR A 87 -0.32 17.50 4.16
CA TYR A 87 0.94 17.85 3.48
C TYR A 87 1.80 16.61 3.21
N CYS A 88 1.93 15.71 4.20
CA CYS A 88 2.67 14.47 4.05
C CYS A 88 2.14 13.62 2.89
N CYS A 89 0.84 13.39 2.83
CA CYS A 89 0.21 12.63 1.73
C CYS A 89 0.42 13.29 0.36
N THR A 90 0.38 14.63 0.30
CA THR A 90 0.60 15.35 -0.96
C THR A 90 2.05 15.21 -1.43
N GLU A 91 3.02 15.49 -0.57
CA GLU A 91 4.45 15.40 -0.91
C GLU A 91 4.88 13.97 -1.20
N GLU A 92 4.32 12.98 -0.50
CA GLU A 92 4.51 11.57 -0.75
C GLU A 92 4.09 11.17 -2.17
N GLN A 93 2.87 11.51 -2.58
CA GLN A 93 2.39 11.18 -3.93
C GLN A 93 3.23 11.86 -5.02
N ILE A 94 3.68 13.11 -4.80
CA ILE A 94 4.58 13.80 -5.71
C ILE A 94 5.91 13.04 -5.80
N ALA A 95 6.53 12.74 -4.66
CA ALA A 95 7.83 12.07 -4.62
C ALA A 95 7.80 10.67 -5.24
N ILE A 96 6.75 9.88 -5.00
CA ILE A 96 6.58 8.56 -5.62
C ILE A 96 6.38 8.72 -7.14
N ARG A 97 5.57 9.69 -7.58
CA ARG A 97 5.33 9.94 -9.00
C ARG A 97 6.61 10.33 -9.74
N GLU A 98 7.44 11.17 -9.14
CA GLU A 98 8.71 11.64 -9.70
C GLU A 98 9.85 10.61 -9.59
N ASN A 99 9.71 9.61 -8.70
CA ASN A 99 10.74 8.59 -8.53
C ASN A 99 10.95 7.79 -9.82
N THR A 100 12.22 7.61 -10.21
CA THR A 100 12.63 6.85 -11.39
C THR A 100 13.26 5.49 -11.07
N PHE A 101 13.52 5.20 -9.80
CA PHE A 101 14.10 3.93 -9.36
C PHE A 101 13.02 2.88 -9.16
N ASP A 102 13.35 1.62 -9.40
CA ASP A 102 12.51 0.51 -9.03
C ASP A 102 12.51 0.35 -7.50
N ILE A 103 11.32 0.37 -6.93
CA ILE A 103 11.07 0.23 -5.49
C ILE A 103 10.20 -0.99 -5.19
N THR A 104 9.91 -1.81 -6.20
CA THR A 104 9.14 -3.04 -6.03
C THR A 104 9.98 -4.14 -5.40
N TYR A 105 9.33 -5.06 -4.71
CA TYR A 105 10.04 -6.25 -4.25
C TYR A 105 10.37 -7.17 -5.45
N PRO A 106 11.55 -7.81 -5.45
CA PRO A 106 11.98 -8.64 -6.56
C PRO A 106 10.97 -9.74 -6.91
N GLY A 107 10.58 -9.82 -8.18
CA GLY A 107 9.71 -10.85 -8.72
C GLY A 107 8.21 -10.66 -8.48
N VAL A 108 7.79 -9.67 -7.68
CA VAL A 108 6.37 -9.44 -7.37
C VAL A 108 5.58 -9.08 -8.62
N ILE A 109 6.07 -8.14 -9.40
CA ILE A 109 5.37 -7.66 -10.60
C ILE A 109 5.24 -8.76 -11.65
N GLU A 110 6.33 -9.50 -11.88
CA GLU A 110 6.38 -10.63 -12.81
C GLU A 110 5.40 -11.74 -12.37
N THR A 111 5.40 -12.07 -11.08
CA THR A 111 4.49 -13.08 -10.51
C THR A 111 3.03 -12.70 -10.69
N ILE A 112 2.65 -11.46 -10.40
CA ILE A 112 1.27 -10.99 -10.59
C ILE A 112 0.88 -11.08 -12.06
N LYS A 113 1.75 -10.63 -12.98
CA LYS A 113 1.49 -10.68 -14.43
C LYS A 113 1.33 -12.11 -14.94
N GLU A 114 2.20 -13.02 -14.52
CA GLU A 114 2.16 -14.44 -14.91
C GLU A 114 0.87 -15.11 -14.42
N LEU A 115 0.56 -14.96 -13.12
CA LEU A 115 -0.60 -15.60 -12.51
C LEU A 115 -1.93 -14.95 -12.90
N SER A 116 -1.96 -13.73 -13.38
CA SER A 116 -3.19 -13.03 -13.78
C SER A 116 -3.94 -13.70 -14.93
N SER A 117 -3.31 -14.62 -15.66
CA SER A 117 -3.95 -15.45 -16.67
C SER A 117 -4.88 -16.52 -16.08
N SER A 118 -4.68 -16.91 -14.83
CA SER A 118 -5.44 -17.96 -14.14
C SER A 118 -6.12 -17.47 -12.85
N GLU A 119 -5.61 -16.42 -12.23
CA GLU A 119 -6.07 -15.92 -10.95
C GLU A 119 -6.52 -14.44 -11.04
N ASN A 120 -7.46 -14.06 -10.21
CA ASN A 120 -7.92 -12.67 -10.10
C ASN A 120 -7.20 -11.98 -8.95
N PHE A 121 -6.55 -10.86 -9.25
CA PHE A 121 -5.88 -10.04 -8.27
C PHE A 121 -6.69 -8.80 -7.89
N TYR A 122 -6.63 -8.47 -6.61
CA TYR A 122 -7.30 -7.34 -5.98
C TYR A 122 -6.33 -6.64 -5.03
N ILE A 123 -6.61 -5.40 -4.66
CA ILE A 123 -5.81 -4.67 -3.68
C ILE A 123 -6.71 -4.15 -2.55
N VAL A 124 -6.27 -4.32 -1.30
CA VAL A 124 -6.85 -3.62 -0.13
C VAL A 124 -5.74 -3.08 0.74
N SER A 125 -5.76 -1.77 0.99
CA SER A 125 -4.77 -1.09 1.82
C SER A 125 -5.39 -0.07 2.78
N ASN A 126 -4.68 0.23 3.87
CA ASN A 126 -5.03 1.31 4.79
C ASN A 126 -4.55 2.71 4.33
N CYS A 127 -4.13 2.83 3.09
CA CYS A 127 -3.61 4.06 2.50
C CYS A 127 -4.69 5.13 2.27
N GLN A 128 -4.23 6.34 1.94
CA GLN A 128 -5.06 7.44 1.49
C GLN A 128 -5.64 7.18 0.09
N ASN A 129 -6.70 7.92 -0.23
CA ASN A 129 -7.31 7.87 -1.57
C ASN A 129 -6.31 8.31 -2.66
N GLY A 130 -6.31 7.61 -3.78
CA GLY A 130 -5.40 7.88 -4.91
C GLY A 130 -4.05 7.16 -4.85
N TYR A 131 -3.69 6.56 -3.71
CA TYR A 131 -2.42 5.86 -3.55
C TYR A 131 -2.37 4.51 -4.29
N ILE A 132 -3.47 3.76 -4.27
CA ILE A 132 -3.57 2.48 -5.01
C ILE A 132 -3.46 2.74 -6.51
N GLU A 133 -4.15 3.76 -7.00
CA GLU A 133 -4.11 4.15 -8.41
C GLU A 133 -2.68 4.54 -8.84
N LEU A 134 -1.98 5.31 -8.00
CA LEU A 134 -0.58 5.67 -8.23
C LEU A 134 0.33 4.43 -8.22
N THR A 135 0.09 3.49 -7.30
CA THR A 135 0.83 2.22 -7.26
C THR A 135 0.66 1.44 -8.56
N MET A 136 -0.58 1.26 -9.00
CA MET A 136 -0.88 0.52 -10.24
C MET A 136 -0.31 1.22 -11.49
N GLU A 137 -0.34 2.55 -11.53
CA GLU A 137 0.26 3.35 -12.61
C GLU A 137 1.78 3.14 -12.66
N LYS A 138 2.46 3.32 -11.52
CA LYS A 138 3.93 3.24 -11.44
C LYS A 138 4.48 1.84 -11.67
N THR A 139 3.75 0.80 -11.28
CA THR A 139 4.16 -0.61 -11.42
C THR A 139 3.65 -1.27 -12.70
N GLY A 140 2.77 -0.60 -13.44
CA GLY A 140 2.12 -1.18 -14.62
C GLY A 140 1.14 -2.32 -14.29
N LEU A 141 0.62 -2.36 -13.04
CA LEU A 141 -0.32 -3.39 -12.60
C LEU A 141 -1.77 -3.10 -12.94
N LEU A 142 -2.10 -1.91 -13.43
CA LEU A 142 -3.49 -1.52 -13.74
C LEU A 142 -4.27 -2.57 -14.56
N PRO A 143 -3.73 -3.20 -15.62
CA PRO A 143 -4.46 -4.20 -16.40
C PRO A 143 -4.68 -5.54 -15.66
N PHE A 144 -3.98 -5.78 -14.56
CA PHE A 144 -3.94 -7.07 -13.87
C PHE A 144 -4.76 -7.08 -12.58
N ILE A 145 -5.12 -5.90 -12.05
CA ILE A 145 -5.94 -5.76 -10.84
C ILE A 145 -7.41 -5.58 -11.23
N LYS A 146 -8.26 -6.45 -10.74
CA LYS A 146 -9.71 -6.45 -11.06
C LYS A 146 -10.45 -5.34 -10.35
N ASP A 147 -10.13 -5.12 -9.07
CA ASP A 147 -10.80 -4.14 -8.22
C ASP A 147 -9.96 -3.87 -6.97
N TYR A 148 -10.25 -2.79 -6.26
CA TYR A 148 -9.50 -2.39 -5.08
C TYR A 148 -10.34 -1.54 -4.12
N GLU A 149 -9.90 -1.49 -2.86
CA GLU A 149 -10.50 -0.64 -1.84
C GLU A 149 -9.45 -0.14 -0.85
N CYS A 150 -9.67 1.04 -0.26
CA CYS A 150 -8.78 1.59 0.75
C CYS A 150 -9.50 2.36 1.85
N PHE A 151 -8.81 2.53 2.98
CA PHE A 151 -9.30 3.34 4.09
C PHE A 151 -9.64 4.77 3.66
N GLY A 152 -8.80 5.40 2.86
CA GLY A 152 -9.00 6.79 2.41
C GLY A 152 -10.26 7.03 1.60
N ARG A 153 -10.87 5.99 1.00
CA ARG A 153 -12.15 6.07 0.28
C ARG A 153 -13.35 5.82 1.19
N THR A 154 -13.22 4.84 2.09
CA THR A 154 -14.37 4.31 2.83
C THR A 154 -14.43 4.76 4.28
N GLY A 155 -13.31 5.13 4.86
CA GLY A 155 -13.16 5.34 6.30
C GLY A 155 -13.30 4.06 7.13
N LYS A 156 -13.26 2.88 6.49
CA LYS A 156 -13.47 1.59 7.12
C LYS A 156 -12.16 0.83 7.33
N SER A 157 -12.15 -0.07 8.30
CA SER A 157 -11.01 -0.94 8.57
C SER A 157 -10.64 -1.80 7.36
N LYS A 158 -9.39 -2.29 7.32
CA LYS A 158 -8.93 -3.20 6.27
C LYS A 158 -9.83 -4.44 6.17
N ALA A 159 -10.24 -5.02 7.29
CA ALA A 159 -11.13 -6.19 7.31
C ALA A 159 -12.50 -5.88 6.68
N GLU A 160 -13.11 -4.74 7.00
CA GLU A 160 -14.37 -4.32 6.39
C GLU A 160 -14.21 -4.03 4.90
N ASN A 161 -13.10 -3.42 4.49
CA ASN A 161 -12.79 -3.17 3.08
C ASN A 161 -12.59 -4.46 2.29
N ILE A 162 -11.97 -5.49 2.88
CA ILE A 162 -11.90 -6.83 2.29
C ILE A 162 -13.31 -7.41 2.10
N GLN A 163 -14.18 -7.33 3.10
CA GLN A 163 -15.56 -7.83 2.99
C GLN A 163 -16.35 -7.09 1.92
N ILE A 164 -16.23 -5.76 1.83
CA ILE A 164 -16.88 -4.94 0.81
C ILE A 164 -16.39 -5.35 -0.58
N LEU A 165 -15.07 -5.49 -0.76
CA LEU A 165 -14.47 -5.89 -2.02
C LEU A 165 -14.93 -7.30 -2.44
N MET A 166 -14.92 -8.25 -1.50
CA MET A 166 -15.39 -9.62 -1.75
C MET A 166 -16.86 -9.65 -2.15
N ALA A 167 -17.72 -8.95 -1.42
CA ALA A 167 -19.16 -8.90 -1.71
C ALA A 167 -19.42 -8.28 -3.09
N ARG A 168 -18.76 -7.17 -3.41
CA ARG A 168 -18.90 -6.45 -4.69
C ARG A 168 -18.46 -7.30 -5.89
N ASN A 169 -17.50 -8.21 -5.69
CA ASN A 169 -16.96 -9.07 -6.74
C ASN A 169 -17.50 -10.52 -6.69
N GLY A 170 -18.50 -10.80 -5.86
CA GLY A 170 -19.10 -12.14 -5.73
C GLY A 170 -18.14 -13.22 -5.23
N MET A 171 -17.10 -12.82 -4.48
CA MET A 171 -16.12 -13.75 -3.91
C MET A 171 -16.65 -14.37 -2.63
N THR A 172 -16.61 -15.70 -2.53
CA THR A 172 -16.97 -16.46 -1.33
C THR A 172 -15.76 -16.82 -0.47
N SER A 173 -14.57 -16.77 -1.08
CA SER A 173 -13.28 -17.03 -0.41
C SER A 173 -12.17 -16.25 -1.11
N ALA A 174 -11.18 -15.79 -0.37
CA ALA A 174 -10.01 -15.12 -0.91
C ALA A 174 -8.78 -15.42 -0.06
N VAL A 175 -7.60 -15.33 -0.67
CA VAL A 175 -6.32 -15.28 0.05
C VAL A 175 -5.90 -13.84 0.17
N TYR A 176 -5.54 -13.40 1.37
CA TYR A 176 -4.91 -12.10 1.61
C TYR A 176 -3.40 -12.29 1.78
N ILE A 177 -2.62 -11.47 1.07
CA ILE A 177 -1.16 -11.44 1.15
C ILE A 177 -0.75 -10.03 1.59
N GLY A 178 -0.04 -9.96 2.70
CA GLY A 178 0.46 -8.72 3.29
C GLY A 178 1.56 -9.01 4.30
N ASP A 179 2.32 -7.99 4.67
CA ASP A 179 3.42 -8.07 5.64
C ASP A 179 3.00 -7.74 7.08
N THR A 180 1.80 -7.21 7.28
CA THR A 180 1.23 -6.88 8.60
C THR A 180 0.15 -7.89 8.99
N GLN A 181 0.13 -8.24 10.29
CA GLN A 181 -0.88 -9.11 10.90
C GLN A 181 -2.17 -8.35 11.25
#